data_baf43561355239ac7ff9085610180f85
#
_entry.id   baf43561355239ac7ff9085610180f85
#
_cell.length_a   1.000
_cell.length_b   1.000
_cell.length_c   1.000
_cell.angle_alpha   90.00
_cell.angle_beta   90.00
_cell.angle_gamma   90.00
#
_symmetry.space_group_name_H-M   'P 1'
#
loop_
_entity.id
_entity.type
_entity.pdbx_description
1 polymer ?
#
loop_
_entity_poly.entity_id
_entity_poly.type
_entity_poly.pdbx_seq_one_letter_code
_entity_poly.pdbx_strand_id
1 'polypeptide(L)'
;MIDEKHLDSIRLSSTPVGQRVVATLILSPNYHLFQRVDIRLENPERIPRDETVIFAMNHTDRYNYWPFQYRLWRLRYPFTTVWAKGKYYRNRIVGKILDACNVIPVPSMGYLVEEFYRERFGRKIGPEEYRAVKDWIDGRADAAVSTAKLGSEAAALFTRGVIEHLKDYHQLLMEKVAELSTKAVREWNLNLIIFPEGTRSLRLGTGRTGLAQIALYSGKKVVPVGCNNSDRVYRGHSPFAKSGTITYR
;
A
#
# COMPACT_ATOMS: atom_id res chain seq x y z
N MET A 1 7.89 -14.84 -1.44
CA MET A 1 6.47 -14.42 -1.17
C MET A 1 6.44 -13.62 0.13
N ILE A 2 5.49 -12.69 0.29
CA ILE A 2 5.15 -12.14 1.61
C ILE A 2 4.35 -13.21 2.35
N ASP A 3 4.87 -13.64 3.48
CA ASP A 3 4.28 -14.64 4.36
C ASP A 3 4.20 -14.10 5.81
N GLU A 4 3.70 -14.91 6.72
CA GLU A 4 3.61 -14.56 8.13
C GLU A 4 4.97 -14.23 8.73
N LYS A 5 6.01 -15.03 8.43
CA LYS A 5 7.37 -14.82 8.96
C LYS A 5 7.92 -13.47 8.53
N HIS A 6 7.65 -13.07 7.27
CA HIS A 6 8.07 -11.76 6.80
C HIS A 6 7.34 -10.65 7.56
N LEU A 7 6.00 -10.73 7.71
CA LEU A 7 5.23 -9.74 8.46
C LEU A 7 5.68 -9.66 9.92
N ASP A 8 5.94 -10.79 10.57
CA ASP A 8 6.43 -10.84 11.95
C ASP A 8 7.87 -10.28 12.10
N SER A 9 8.64 -10.27 11.01
CA SER A 9 10.01 -9.74 10.99
C SER A 9 10.08 -8.22 10.83
N ILE A 10 8.98 -7.57 10.41
CA ILE A 10 8.95 -6.12 10.18
C ILE A 10 9.18 -5.40 11.51
N ARG A 11 10.15 -4.48 11.51
CA ARG A 11 10.46 -3.61 12.64
C ARG A 11 10.16 -2.17 12.26
N LEU A 12 9.11 -1.64 12.86
CA LEU A 12 8.76 -0.23 12.71
C LEU A 12 9.65 0.63 13.61
N SER A 13 9.85 1.88 13.24
CA SER A 13 10.63 2.85 14.00
C SER A 13 9.93 4.20 14.06
N SER A 14 9.86 4.81 15.23
CA SER A 14 9.36 6.18 15.39
C SER A 14 10.22 7.22 14.66
N THR A 15 11.48 6.87 14.34
CA THR A 15 12.42 7.73 13.63
C THR A 15 13.08 6.98 12.45
N PRO A 16 12.32 6.62 11.41
CA PRO A 16 12.79 5.75 10.33
C PRO A 16 13.93 6.40 9.54
N VAL A 17 15.10 5.79 9.61
CA VAL A 17 16.31 6.26 8.92
C VAL A 17 16.07 6.32 7.40
N GLY A 18 15.41 5.31 6.85
CA GLY A 18 15.11 5.25 5.41
C GLY A 18 14.29 6.45 4.94
N GLN A 19 13.21 6.83 5.65
CA GLN A 19 12.42 8.01 5.29
C GLN A 19 13.24 9.30 5.37
N ARG A 20 14.09 9.44 6.38
CA ARG A 20 14.97 10.62 6.52
C ARG A 20 15.98 10.72 5.38
N VAL A 21 16.61 9.60 5.03
CA VAL A 21 17.56 9.53 3.90
C VAL A 21 16.85 9.86 2.59
N VAL A 22 15.72 9.24 2.30
CA VAL A 22 14.92 9.50 1.10
C VAL A 22 14.45 10.97 1.07
N ALA A 23 13.95 11.49 2.19
CA ALA A 23 13.51 12.89 2.25
C ALA A 23 14.66 13.88 1.99
N THR A 24 15.85 13.63 2.55
CA THR A 24 16.99 14.56 2.46
C THR A 24 17.73 14.41 1.15
N LEU A 25 18.07 13.18 0.72
CA LEU A 25 18.96 12.96 -0.41
C LEU A 25 18.23 12.80 -1.75
N ILE A 26 16.96 12.46 -1.74
CA ILE A 26 16.19 12.22 -2.97
C ILE A 26 15.10 13.29 -3.14
N LEU A 27 14.19 13.42 -2.18
CA LEU A 27 13.02 14.27 -2.36
C LEU A 27 13.38 15.76 -2.26
N SER A 28 14.22 16.16 -1.31
CA SER A 28 14.60 17.57 -1.16
C SER A 28 15.33 18.12 -2.40
N PRO A 29 16.36 17.46 -2.96
CA PRO A 29 16.95 17.90 -4.22
C PRO A 29 15.97 17.84 -5.39
N ASN A 30 15.14 16.80 -5.47
CA ASN A 30 14.16 16.67 -6.55
C ASN A 30 13.14 17.82 -6.53
N TYR A 31 12.72 18.28 -5.35
CA TYR A 31 11.69 19.33 -5.24
C TYR A 31 12.25 20.76 -5.32
N HIS A 32 13.49 20.98 -4.89
CA HIS A 32 14.01 22.33 -4.71
C HIS A 32 15.22 22.66 -5.58
N LEU A 33 16.04 21.65 -5.97
CA LEU A 33 17.24 21.86 -6.75
C LEU A 33 17.01 21.55 -8.24
N PHE A 34 16.48 20.38 -8.55
CA PHE A 34 16.27 19.95 -9.94
C PHE A 34 14.94 20.43 -10.50
N GLN A 35 13.95 20.60 -9.65
CA GLN A 35 12.61 21.05 -10.01
C GLN A 35 12.14 22.11 -9.01
N ARG A 36 11.05 22.79 -9.37
CA ARG A 36 10.35 23.71 -8.47
C ARG A 36 8.99 23.13 -8.16
N VAL A 37 8.93 22.31 -7.10
CA VAL A 37 7.69 21.69 -6.65
C VAL A 37 7.19 22.43 -5.42
N ASP A 38 6.04 23.11 -5.57
CA ASP A 38 5.34 23.75 -4.46
C ASP A 38 4.37 22.74 -3.81
N ILE A 39 4.65 22.35 -2.57
CA ILE A 39 3.85 21.39 -1.81
C ILE A 39 3.04 22.15 -0.77
N ARG A 40 1.75 22.30 -1.03
CA ARG A 40 0.82 23.01 -0.17
C ARG A 40 0.05 22.03 0.69
N LEU A 41 0.08 22.24 2.00
CA LEU A 41 -0.77 21.58 2.97
C LEU A 41 -1.73 22.64 3.51
N GLU A 42 -2.98 22.57 3.10
CA GLU A 42 -4.03 23.47 3.55
C GLU A 42 -4.59 22.97 4.90
N ASN A 43 -4.92 23.89 5.77
CA ASN A 43 -5.48 23.65 7.11
C ASN A 43 -4.62 22.69 7.98
N PRO A 44 -3.29 22.86 8.06
CA PRO A 44 -2.43 21.98 8.85
C PRO A 44 -2.80 21.97 10.34
N GLU A 45 -3.48 22.98 10.84
CA GLU A 45 -3.98 23.08 12.21
C GLU A 45 -5.07 22.04 12.54
N ARG A 46 -5.71 21.46 11.51
CA ARG A 46 -6.69 20.37 11.68
C ARG A 46 -6.06 19.00 11.90
N ILE A 47 -4.74 18.90 11.69
CA ILE A 47 -3.99 17.66 11.97
C ILE A 47 -3.52 17.73 13.42
N PRO A 48 -3.96 16.81 14.30
CA PRO A 48 -3.48 16.74 15.67
C PRO A 48 -1.96 16.62 15.73
N ARG A 49 -1.33 17.30 16.70
CA ARG A 49 0.13 17.26 16.90
C ARG A 49 0.54 16.39 18.08
N ASP A 50 -0.35 16.20 19.01
CA ASP A 50 -0.19 15.49 20.28
C ASP A 50 -0.59 14.01 20.22
N GLU A 51 -1.20 13.62 19.11
CA GLU A 51 -1.60 12.23 18.86
C GLU A 51 -1.33 11.80 17.41
N THR A 52 -1.19 10.51 17.20
CA THR A 52 -1.10 9.90 15.87
C THR A 52 -2.48 9.71 15.28
N VAL A 53 -2.57 9.83 13.95
CA VAL A 53 -3.83 9.72 13.19
C VAL A 53 -3.69 8.78 12.01
N ILE A 54 -4.82 8.42 11.44
CA ILE A 54 -4.91 7.69 10.18
C ILE A 54 -5.33 8.67 9.08
N PHE A 55 -4.44 8.90 8.12
CA PHE A 55 -4.75 9.70 6.94
C PHE A 55 -5.46 8.85 5.90
N ALA A 56 -6.69 9.21 5.57
CA ALA A 56 -7.46 8.62 4.48
C ALA A 56 -7.27 9.47 3.22
N MET A 57 -6.42 9.04 2.29
CA MET A 57 -6.03 9.83 1.12
C MET A 57 -6.54 9.20 -0.18
N ASN A 58 -7.01 10.02 -1.13
CA ASN A 58 -7.29 9.57 -2.49
C ASN A 58 -5.98 9.21 -3.22
N HIS A 59 -6.03 8.25 -4.15
CA HIS A 59 -4.84 7.68 -4.78
C HIS A 59 -4.74 8.07 -6.25
N THR A 60 -4.22 9.26 -6.54
CA THR A 60 -4.12 9.80 -7.91
C THR A 60 -3.00 9.19 -8.72
N ASP A 61 -1.86 8.92 -8.11
CA ASP A 61 -0.67 8.37 -8.77
C ASP A 61 0.15 7.48 -7.82
N ARG A 62 1.29 6.97 -8.29
CA ARG A 62 2.13 6.06 -7.51
C ARG A 62 2.81 6.75 -6.32
N TYR A 63 3.08 8.03 -6.41
CA TYR A 63 3.99 8.75 -5.52
C TYR A 63 3.30 9.85 -4.72
N ASN A 64 1.98 10.00 -4.83
CA ASN A 64 1.24 11.10 -4.21
C ASN A 64 1.35 11.19 -2.68
N TYR A 65 1.79 10.13 -2.01
CA TYR A 65 2.09 10.16 -0.58
C TYR A 65 3.49 10.69 -0.25
N TRP A 66 4.46 10.68 -1.19
CA TRP A 66 5.82 11.16 -0.95
C TRP A 66 5.90 12.66 -0.64
N PRO A 67 5.29 13.56 -1.44
CA PRO A 67 5.28 14.99 -1.10
C PRO A 67 4.53 15.25 0.20
N PHE A 68 3.47 14.47 0.51
CA PHE A 68 2.74 14.58 1.77
C PHE A 68 3.62 14.20 2.96
N GLN A 69 4.27 13.05 2.93
CA GLN A 69 5.23 12.62 3.95
C GLN A 69 6.37 13.63 4.12
N TYR A 70 6.91 14.11 3.00
CA TYR A 70 7.95 15.13 3.00
C TYR A 70 7.47 16.41 3.69
N ARG A 71 6.27 16.87 3.39
CA ARG A 71 5.71 18.08 4.01
C ARG A 71 5.44 17.90 5.50
N LEU A 72 4.87 16.77 5.92
CA LEU A 72 4.68 16.44 7.33
C LEU A 72 6.02 16.43 8.09
N TRP A 73 7.05 15.80 7.52
CA TRP A 73 8.39 15.79 8.09
C TRP A 73 8.97 17.19 8.26
N ARG A 74 8.85 18.04 7.24
CA ARG A 74 9.29 19.44 7.31
C ARG A 74 8.55 20.25 8.37
N LEU A 75 7.31 19.92 8.64
CA LEU A 75 6.46 20.56 9.66
C LEU A 75 6.60 19.90 11.04
N ARG A 76 7.49 18.91 11.18
CA ARG A 76 7.77 18.19 12.44
C ARG A 76 6.55 17.44 12.99
N TYR A 77 5.68 16.91 12.13
CA TYR A 77 4.69 15.92 12.53
C TYR A 77 5.36 14.55 12.75
N PRO A 78 4.72 13.62 13.50
CA PRO A 78 5.17 12.24 13.58
C PRO A 78 5.41 11.65 12.19
N PHE A 79 6.42 10.77 12.07
CA PHE A 79 6.67 10.04 10.84
C PHE A 79 5.46 9.20 10.45
N THR A 80 5.49 8.66 9.26
CA THR A 80 4.34 7.91 8.73
C THR A 80 4.72 6.50 8.38
N THR A 81 3.73 5.61 8.41
CA THR A 81 3.74 4.34 7.72
C THR A 81 2.71 4.35 6.61
N VAL A 82 2.89 3.54 5.58
CA VAL A 82 1.97 3.44 4.44
C VAL A 82 1.85 2.00 3.98
N TRP A 83 0.68 1.63 3.49
CA TRP A 83 0.47 0.32 2.87
C TRP A 83 1.00 0.29 1.43
N ALA A 84 1.79 -0.73 1.10
CA ALA A 84 2.25 -0.99 -0.26
C ALA A 84 1.92 -2.41 -0.71
N LYS A 85 1.67 -2.57 -2.01
CA LYS A 85 1.37 -3.91 -2.58
C LYS A 85 2.55 -4.85 -2.39
N GLY A 86 2.30 -6.07 -1.91
CA GLY A 86 3.31 -7.10 -1.65
C GLY A 86 4.24 -7.40 -2.84
N LYS A 87 3.77 -7.21 -4.07
CA LYS A 87 4.60 -7.40 -5.27
C LYS A 87 5.88 -6.57 -5.31
N TYR A 88 5.97 -5.44 -4.62
CA TYR A 88 7.18 -4.62 -4.56
C TYR A 88 8.29 -5.29 -3.75
N TYR A 89 7.95 -6.20 -2.87
CA TYR A 89 8.87 -6.98 -2.05
C TYR A 89 9.46 -8.20 -2.77
N ARG A 90 9.07 -8.47 -4.01
CA ARG A 90 9.70 -9.51 -4.86
C ARG A 90 11.20 -9.24 -5.07
N ASN A 91 11.58 -7.98 -5.19
CA ASN A 91 12.99 -7.58 -5.20
C ASN A 91 13.45 -7.35 -3.75
N ARG A 92 14.40 -8.15 -3.29
CA ARG A 92 14.90 -8.12 -1.90
C ARG A 92 15.54 -6.77 -1.52
N ILE A 93 16.20 -6.09 -2.46
CA ILE A 93 16.81 -4.78 -2.22
C ILE A 93 15.72 -3.74 -2.02
N VAL A 94 14.72 -3.71 -2.91
CA VAL A 94 13.57 -2.82 -2.81
C VAL A 94 12.80 -3.10 -1.51
N GLY A 95 12.59 -4.37 -1.16
CA GLY A 95 11.95 -4.76 0.10
C GLY A 95 12.65 -4.17 1.31
N LYS A 96 13.98 -4.33 1.43
CA LYS A 96 14.77 -3.75 2.54
C LYS A 96 14.68 -2.21 2.60
N ILE A 97 14.63 -1.53 1.45
CA ILE A 97 14.44 -0.08 1.42
C ILE A 97 13.05 0.29 1.93
N LEU A 98 12.03 -0.45 1.51
CA LEU A 98 10.65 -0.23 1.96
C LEU A 98 10.52 -0.47 3.47
N ASP A 99 11.12 -1.53 4.01
CA ASP A 99 11.15 -1.81 5.45
C ASP A 99 11.83 -0.67 6.22
N ALA A 100 13.00 -0.20 5.73
CA ALA A 100 13.69 0.95 6.32
C ALA A 100 12.88 2.25 6.26
N CYS A 101 11.88 2.31 5.38
CA CYS A 101 10.94 3.43 5.24
C CYS A 101 9.61 3.20 5.99
N ASN A 102 9.52 2.21 6.87
CA ASN A 102 8.28 1.87 7.59
C ASN A 102 7.10 1.56 6.66
N VAL A 103 7.34 0.93 5.52
CA VAL A 103 6.26 0.51 4.61
C VAL A 103 5.74 -0.85 5.04
N ILE A 104 4.44 -0.98 5.21
CA ILE A 104 3.79 -2.25 5.55
C ILE A 104 3.33 -2.94 4.25
N PRO A 105 3.86 -4.13 3.91
CA PRO A 105 3.40 -4.87 2.74
C PRO A 105 1.99 -5.42 2.94
N VAL A 106 1.14 -5.19 1.93
CA VAL A 106 -0.21 -5.74 1.90
C VAL A 106 -0.29 -6.80 0.81
N PRO A 107 -0.37 -8.08 1.16
CA PRO A 107 -0.56 -9.15 0.22
C PRO A 107 -2.02 -9.17 -0.26
N SER A 108 -2.28 -8.69 -1.47
CA SER A 108 -3.62 -8.82 -2.06
C SER A 108 -3.89 -10.27 -2.46
N MET A 109 -5.16 -10.69 -2.51
CA MET A 109 -5.54 -12.02 -2.99
C MET A 109 -4.93 -12.33 -4.37
N GLY A 110 -4.96 -11.38 -5.29
CA GLY A 110 -4.35 -11.58 -6.60
C GLY A 110 -2.83 -11.76 -6.55
N TYR A 111 -2.14 -11.14 -5.60
CA TYR A 111 -0.73 -11.38 -5.36
C TYR A 111 -0.49 -12.81 -4.87
N LEU A 112 -1.31 -13.33 -3.95
CA LEU A 112 -1.19 -14.70 -3.45
C LEU A 112 -1.43 -15.72 -4.56
N VAL A 113 -2.44 -15.54 -5.40
CA VAL A 113 -2.69 -16.40 -6.58
C VAL A 113 -1.46 -16.43 -7.50
N GLU A 114 -0.89 -15.26 -7.83
CA GLU A 114 0.30 -15.19 -8.67
C GLU A 114 1.53 -15.85 -8.04
N GLU A 115 1.74 -15.66 -6.73
CA GLU A 115 2.90 -16.24 -6.05
C GLU A 115 2.75 -17.75 -5.88
N PHE A 116 1.56 -18.22 -5.54
CA PHE A 116 1.29 -19.64 -5.39
C PHE A 116 1.50 -20.41 -6.70
N TYR A 117 1.02 -19.84 -7.81
CA TYR A 117 1.26 -20.40 -9.14
C TYR A 117 2.75 -20.38 -9.51
N ARG A 118 3.44 -19.26 -9.24
CA ARG A 118 4.86 -19.10 -9.53
C ARG A 118 5.73 -20.05 -8.72
N GLU A 119 5.43 -20.27 -7.47
CA GLU A 119 6.17 -21.18 -6.61
C GLU A 119 6.07 -22.62 -7.12
N ARG A 120 4.89 -23.00 -7.63
CA ARG A 120 4.65 -24.34 -8.17
C ARG A 120 5.28 -24.57 -9.53
N PHE A 121 5.23 -23.59 -10.44
CA PHE A 121 5.57 -23.74 -11.87
C PHE A 121 6.75 -22.89 -12.34
N GLY A 122 7.37 -22.08 -11.49
CA GLY A 122 8.50 -21.21 -11.85
C GLY A 122 8.15 -20.05 -12.80
N ARG A 123 6.91 -19.92 -13.23
CA ARG A 123 6.42 -18.92 -14.19
C ARG A 123 5.16 -18.20 -13.71
N LYS A 124 4.81 -17.11 -14.38
CA LYS A 124 3.56 -16.40 -14.08
C LYS A 124 2.36 -17.15 -14.64
N ILE A 125 1.24 -17.06 -13.94
CA ILE A 125 -0.07 -17.48 -14.46
C ILE A 125 -0.49 -16.63 -15.65
N GLY A 126 -1.16 -17.24 -16.62
CA GLY A 126 -1.71 -16.54 -17.78
C GLY A 126 -2.80 -15.52 -17.39
N PRO A 127 -2.98 -14.42 -18.14
CA PRO A 127 -3.97 -13.39 -17.80
C PRO A 127 -5.41 -13.91 -17.75
N GLU A 128 -5.78 -14.83 -18.62
CA GLU A 128 -7.12 -15.42 -18.68
C GLU A 128 -7.36 -16.39 -17.51
N GLU A 129 -6.39 -17.27 -17.26
CA GLU A 129 -6.41 -18.18 -16.11
C GLU A 129 -6.47 -17.40 -14.79
N TYR A 130 -5.64 -16.34 -14.65
CA TYR A 130 -5.66 -15.46 -13.49
C TYR A 130 -7.05 -14.84 -13.28
N ARG A 131 -7.71 -14.37 -14.33
CA ARG A 131 -9.08 -13.83 -14.24
C ARG A 131 -10.07 -14.90 -13.81
N ALA A 132 -10.00 -16.09 -14.38
CA ALA A 132 -10.88 -17.20 -14.02
C ALA A 132 -10.76 -17.59 -12.55
N VAL A 133 -9.53 -17.75 -12.04
CA VAL A 133 -9.27 -18.02 -10.61
C VAL A 133 -9.79 -16.88 -9.73
N LYS A 134 -9.56 -15.64 -10.16
CA LYS A 134 -10.01 -14.47 -9.41
C LYS A 134 -11.54 -14.36 -9.37
N ASP A 135 -12.22 -14.63 -10.48
CA ASP A 135 -13.68 -14.62 -10.54
C ASP A 135 -14.30 -15.71 -9.66
N TRP A 136 -13.65 -16.87 -9.56
CA TRP A 136 -14.03 -17.91 -8.62
C TRP A 136 -13.85 -17.48 -7.17
N ILE A 137 -12.70 -16.93 -6.82
CA ILE A 137 -12.41 -16.45 -5.46
C ILE A 137 -13.40 -15.35 -5.04
N ASP A 138 -13.70 -14.42 -5.95
CA ASP A 138 -14.60 -13.28 -5.70
C ASP A 138 -16.10 -13.69 -5.76
N GLY A 139 -16.41 -14.96 -6.09
CA GLY A 139 -17.79 -15.46 -6.19
C GLY A 139 -18.55 -14.94 -7.42
N ARG A 140 -17.84 -14.41 -8.45
CA ARG A 140 -18.43 -13.94 -9.70
C ARG A 140 -18.67 -15.05 -10.71
N ALA A 141 -18.01 -16.17 -10.54
CA ALA A 141 -18.22 -17.40 -11.29
C ALA A 141 -18.14 -18.60 -10.36
N ASP A 142 -18.86 -19.67 -10.68
CA ASP A 142 -18.76 -20.92 -9.95
C ASP A 142 -17.48 -21.70 -10.30
N ALA A 143 -17.25 -22.79 -9.57
CA ALA A 143 -16.07 -23.64 -9.77
C ALA A 143 -16.03 -24.26 -11.17
N ALA A 144 -17.16 -24.72 -11.72
CA ALA A 144 -17.23 -25.40 -13.01
C ALA A 144 -16.90 -24.43 -14.16
N VAL A 145 -17.53 -23.24 -14.15
CA VAL A 145 -17.28 -22.18 -15.16
C VAL A 145 -15.84 -21.70 -15.10
N SER A 146 -15.28 -21.55 -13.90
CA SER A 146 -13.90 -21.09 -13.73
C SER A 146 -12.90 -22.15 -14.18
N THR A 147 -13.09 -23.40 -13.77
CA THR A 147 -12.19 -24.52 -14.11
C THR A 147 -12.16 -24.79 -15.62
N ALA A 148 -13.28 -24.62 -16.32
CA ALA A 148 -13.35 -24.79 -17.78
C ALA A 148 -12.47 -23.79 -18.55
N LYS A 149 -12.07 -22.67 -17.94
CA LYS A 149 -11.17 -21.64 -18.51
C LYS A 149 -9.72 -21.81 -18.13
N LEU A 150 -9.38 -22.81 -17.31
CA LEU A 150 -8.03 -23.09 -16.86
C LEU A 150 -7.36 -24.11 -17.74
N GLY A 151 -6.10 -23.90 -18.07
CA GLY A 151 -5.24 -24.95 -18.61
C GLY A 151 -5.00 -26.08 -17.58
N SER A 152 -4.54 -27.21 -18.06
CA SER A 152 -4.39 -28.43 -17.22
C SER A 152 -3.60 -28.20 -15.92
N GLU A 153 -2.50 -27.44 -15.97
CA GLU A 153 -1.68 -27.12 -14.79
C GLU A 153 -2.42 -26.25 -13.78
N ALA A 154 -3.09 -25.20 -14.27
CA ALA A 154 -3.85 -24.31 -13.41
C ALA A 154 -5.09 -25.01 -12.82
N ALA A 155 -5.78 -25.85 -13.60
CA ALA A 155 -6.91 -26.65 -13.12
C ALA A 155 -6.50 -27.66 -12.05
N ALA A 156 -5.34 -28.31 -12.23
CA ALA A 156 -4.80 -29.24 -11.23
C ALA A 156 -4.36 -28.53 -9.93
N LEU A 157 -3.90 -27.27 -10.01
CA LEU A 157 -3.46 -26.51 -8.87
C LEU A 157 -4.63 -25.87 -8.12
N PHE A 158 -5.50 -25.16 -8.81
CA PHE A 158 -6.60 -24.40 -8.20
C PHE A 158 -7.84 -25.26 -8.04
N THR A 159 -7.79 -26.19 -7.10
CA THR A 159 -8.95 -26.95 -6.64
C THR A 159 -9.77 -26.12 -5.65
N ARG A 160 -10.99 -26.56 -5.34
CA ARG A 160 -11.85 -25.93 -4.34
C ARG A 160 -11.14 -25.79 -2.99
N GLY A 161 -10.49 -26.83 -2.51
CA GLY A 161 -9.76 -26.82 -1.24
C GLY A 161 -8.60 -25.82 -1.25
N VAL A 162 -7.89 -25.68 -2.38
CA VAL A 162 -6.82 -24.68 -2.52
C VAL A 162 -7.37 -23.25 -2.53
N ILE A 163 -8.52 -23.03 -3.18
CA ILE A 163 -9.18 -21.71 -3.16
C ILE A 163 -9.61 -21.32 -1.74
N GLU A 164 -10.21 -22.26 -0.99
CA GLU A 164 -10.59 -22.05 0.41
C GLU A 164 -9.35 -21.76 1.27
N HIS A 165 -8.30 -22.57 1.16
CA HIS A 165 -7.03 -22.32 1.85
C HIS A 165 -6.42 -20.95 1.53
N LEU A 166 -6.44 -20.51 0.26
CA LEU A 166 -5.95 -19.18 -0.11
C LEU A 166 -6.77 -18.06 0.52
N LYS A 167 -8.08 -18.23 0.68
CA LYS A 167 -8.95 -17.26 1.37
C LYS A 167 -8.59 -17.15 2.85
N ASP A 168 -8.48 -18.30 3.53
CA ASP A 168 -8.13 -18.34 4.95
C ASP A 168 -6.73 -17.77 5.20
N TYR A 169 -5.77 -18.14 4.36
CA TYR A 169 -4.41 -17.62 4.44
C TYR A 169 -4.34 -16.11 4.17
N HIS A 170 -5.10 -15.62 3.20
CA HIS A 170 -5.20 -14.17 2.95
C HIS A 170 -5.78 -13.45 4.17
N GLN A 171 -6.83 -13.99 4.78
CA GLN A 171 -7.41 -13.41 5.99
C GLN A 171 -6.39 -13.32 7.12
N LEU A 172 -5.68 -14.41 7.40
CA LEU A 172 -4.61 -14.45 8.41
C LEU A 172 -3.53 -13.39 8.17
N LEU A 173 -3.07 -13.25 6.93
CA LEU A 173 -2.10 -12.22 6.59
C LEU A 173 -2.66 -10.79 6.75
N MET A 174 -3.93 -10.58 6.45
CA MET A 174 -4.57 -9.27 6.64
C MET A 174 -4.78 -8.93 8.12
N GLU A 175 -5.02 -9.91 8.97
CA GLU A 175 -5.04 -9.74 10.44
C GLU A 175 -3.67 -9.27 10.96
N LYS A 176 -2.58 -9.87 10.50
CA LYS A 176 -1.21 -9.42 10.83
C LYS A 176 -0.91 -8.00 10.31
N VAL A 177 -1.37 -7.66 9.10
CA VAL A 177 -1.27 -6.29 8.58
C VAL A 177 -2.04 -5.31 9.47
N ALA A 178 -3.22 -5.69 9.95
CA ALA A 178 -4.02 -4.88 10.85
C ALA A 178 -3.32 -4.69 12.22
N GLU A 179 -2.73 -5.75 12.76
CA GLU A 179 -1.94 -5.70 13.99
C GLU A 179 -0.74 -4.76 13.85
N LEU A 180 0.07 -4.92 12.80
CA LEU A 180 1.21 -4.02 12.51
C LEU A 180 0.78 -2.57 12.37
N SER A 181 -0.34 -2.33 11.67
CA SER A 181 -0.91 -1.00 11.47
C SER A 181 -1.36 -0.38 12.79
N THR A 182 -1.98 -1.17 13.66
CA THR A 182 -2.40 -0.74 15.00
C THR A 182 -1.20 -0.44 15.88
N LYS A 183 -0.17 -1.29 15.89
CA LYS A 183 1.09 -1.05 16.61
C LYS A 183 1.77 0.23 16.12
N ALA A 184 1.79 0.48 14.80
CA ALA A 184 2.37 1.68 14.24
C ALA A 184 1.80 2.96 14.87
N VAL A 185 0.48 3.05 14.97
CA VAL A 185 -0.20 4.25 15.48
C VAL A 185 -0.33 4.31 17.00
N ARG A 186 -0.23 3.19 17.70
CA ARG A 186 -0.37 3.15 19.17
C ARG A 186 0.96 3.14 19.90
N GLU A 187 1.94 2.39 19.37
CA GLU A 187 3.19 2.09 20.11
C GLU A 187 4.40 2.82 19.50
N TRP A 188 4.43 2.97 18.16
CA TRP A 188 5.58 3.52 17.44
C TRP A 188 5.47 5.00 17.10
N ASN A 189 4.43 5.68 17.58
CA ASN A 189 4.19 7.10 17.30
C ASN A 189 4.28 7.44 15.80
N LEU A 190 3.66 6.61 14.96
CA LEU A 190 3.61 6.78 13.51
C LEU A 190 2.20 7.14 13.06
N ASN A 191 2.06 8.12 12.20
CA ASN A 191 0.82 8.30 11.46
C ASN A 191 0.69 7.20 10.39
N LEU A 192 -0.51 6.77 10.10
CA LEU A 192 -0.77 5.76 9.06
C LEU A 192 -1.44 6.41 7.85
N ILE A 193 -0.90 6.17 6.65
CA ILE A 193 -1.54 6.60 5.40
C ILE A 193 -2.21 5.39 4.76
N ILE A 194 -3.51 5.49 4.54
CA ILE A 194 -4.31 4.49 3.83
C ILE A 194 -4.96 5.14 2.62
N PHE A 195 -4.95 4.42 1.50
CA PHE A 195 -5.71 4.74 0.31
C PHE A 195 -6.98 3.89 0.29
N PRO A 196 -8.15 4.40 0.71
CA PRO A 196 -9.35 3.57 0.88
C PRO A 196 -9.79 2.87 -0.40
N GLU A 197 -9.54 3.47 -1.55
CA GLU A 197 -9.88 2.92 -2.86
C GLU A 197 -9.08 1.65 -3.20
N GLY A 198 -7.86 1.48 -2.64
CA GLY A 198 -6.96 0.37 -2.91
C GLY A 198 -6.39 0.33 -4.34
N THR A 199 -6.83 1.24 -5.19
CA THR A 199 -6.37 1.38 -6.59
C THR A 199 -6.19 2.85 -6.93
N ARG A 200 -5.34 3.13 -7.90
CA ARG A 200 -5.11 4.49 -8.39
C ARG A 200 -6.21 4.90 -9.36
N SER A 201 -6.75 6.11 -9.16
CA SER A 201 -7.74 6.70 -10.05
C SER A 201 -7.68 8.22 -9.97
N LEU A 202 -7.92 8.91 -11.10
CA LEU A 202 -8.10 10.35 -11.13
C LEU A 202 -9.47 10.79 -10.61
N ARG A 203 -10.42 9.85 -10.53
CA ARG A 203 -11.75 10.08 -9.95
C ARG A 203 -11.84 9.30 -8.65
N LEU A 204 -12.47 9.89 -7.66
CA LEU A 204 -12.71 9.24 -6.38
C LEU A 204 -13.56 7.97 -6.60
N GLY A 205 -13.04 6.83 -6.16
CA GLY A 205 -13.70 5.54 -6.24
C GLY A 205 -14.35 5.14 -4.92
N THR A 206 -15.00 3.99 -4.93
CA THR A 206 -15.58 3.40 -3.71
C THR A 206 -14.48 2.97 -2.75
N GLY A 207 -14.59 3.39 -1.50
CA GLY A 207 -13.68 2.99 -0.43
C GLY A 207 -13.93 1.55 0.03
N ARG A 208 -12.86 0.85 0.40
CA ARG A 208 -12.89 -0.47 1.01
C ARG A 208 -12.94 -0.38 2.53
N THR A 209 -13.41 -1.43 3.18
CA THR A 209 -13.65 -1.49 4.63
C THR A 209 -12.36 -1.48 5.48
N GLY A 210 -11.19 -1.76 4.90
CA GLY A 210 -9.93 -1.86 5.63
C GLY A 210 -9.59 -0.61 6.46
N LEU A 211 -9.87 0.59 5.94
CA LEU A 211 -9.71 1.84 6.69
C LEU A 211 -10.57 1.84 7.98
N ALA A 212 -11.86 1.51 7.83
CA ALA A 212 -12.79 1.51 8.96
C ALA A 212 -12.39 0.46 10.02
N GLN A 213 -11.96 -0.72 9.58
CA GLN A 213 -11.46 -1.76 10.48
C GLN A 213 -10.27 -1.28 11.29
N ILE A 214 -9.24 -0.70 10.65
CA ILE A 214 -8.07 -0.19 11.36
C ILE A 214 -8.44 0.96 12.30
N ALA A 215 -9.31 1.86 11.90
CA ALA A 215 -9.76 2.96 12.74
C ALA A 215 -10.47 2.45 14.02
N LEU A 216 -11.37 1.47 13.87
CA LEU A 216 -12.06 0.83 15.00
C LEU A 216 -11.09 0.08 15.92
N TYR A 217 -10.21 -0.75 15.38
CA TYR A 217 -9.24 -1.52 16.18
C TYR A 217 -8.23 -0.63 16.90
N SER A 218 -7.75 0.41 16.23
CA SER A 218 -6.76 1.31 16.81
C SER A 218 -7.37 2.37 17.73
N GLY A 219 -8.66 2.69 17.59
CA GLY A 219 -9.30 3.80 18.29
C GLY A 219 -8.75 5.17 17.89
N LYS A 220 -8.05 5.26 16.75
CA LYS A 220 -7.42 6.51 16.28
C LYS A 220 -8.33 7.29 15.36
N LYS A 221 -8.19 8.62 15.40
CA LYS A 221 -8.92 9.53 14.52
C LYS A 221 -8.53 9.34 13.07
N VAL A 222 -9.50 9.46 12.18
CA VAL A 222 -9.28 9.46 10.73
C VAL A 222 -9.32 10.91 10.24
N VAL A 223 -8.25 11.32 9.55
CA VAL A 223 -8.14 12.62 8.90
C VAL A 223 -8.24 12.39 7.39
N PRO A 224 -9.33 12.83 6.75
CA PRO A 224 -9.44 12.76 5.29
C PRO A 224 -8.47 13.75 4.65
N VAL A 225 -7.78 13.29 3.58
CA VAL A 225 -6.82 14.12 2.84
C VAL A 225 -7.10 14.04 1.35
N GLY A 226 -7.51 15.14 0.77
CA GLY A 226 -7.66 15.30 -0.67
C GLY A 226 -6.33 15.71 -1.32
N CYS A 227 -5.73 14.83 -2.12
CA CYS A 227 -4.53 15.14 -2.91
C CYS A 227 -4.92 15.58 -4.31
N ASN A 228 -4.44 16.75 -4.73
CA ASN A 228 -4.69 17.31 -6.05
C ASN A 228 -3.39 17.60 -6.80
N ASN A 229 -3.40 17.39 -8.12
CA ASN A 229 -2.31 17.66 -9.08
C ASN A 229 -1.04 16.83 -8.89
N SER A 230 -0.97 15.85 -8.01
CA SER A 230 0.18 14.98 -7.87
C SER A 230 0.45 14.19 -9.15
N ASP A 231 -0.59 13.71 -9.83
CA ASP A 231 -0.55 13.04 -11.13
C ASP A 231 0.04 13.89 -12.26
N ARG A 232 -0.07 15.22 -12.17
CA ARG A 232 0.53 16.17 -13.12
C ARG A 232 2.01 16.41 -12.85
N VAL A 233 2.42 16.34 -11.60
CA VAL A 233 3.81 16.48 -11.16
C VAL A 233 4.56 15.17 -11.31
N TYR A 234 3.96 14.04 -10.93
CA TYR A 234 4.51 12.70 -11.12
C TYR A 234 3.86 12.01 -12.32
N ARG A 235 4.43 12.21 -13.51
CA ARG A 235 3.88 11.67 -14.75
C ARG A 235 4.34 10.23 -15.00
N GLY A 236 3.40 9.37 -15.35
CA GLY A 236 3.65 7.98 -15.72
C GLY A 236 4.23 7.16 -14.56
N HIS A 237 5.43 6.60 -14.75
CA HIS A 237 6.08 5.72 -13.77
C HIS A 237 7.35 6.32 -13.17
N SER A 238 7.70 7.56 -13.52
CA SER A 238 8.90 8.23 -13.05
C SER A 238 8.77 8.59 -11.56
N PRO A 239 9.78 8.25 -10.72
CA PRO A 239 9.85 8.72 -9.33
C PRO A 239 10.32 10.16 -9.23
N PHE A 240 10.73 10.78 -10.33
CA PHE A 240 11.18 12.17 -10.37
C PHE A 240 10.03 13.09 -10.70
N ALA A 241 9.80 14.04 -9.81
CA ALA A 241 8.78 15.07 -9.98
C ALA A 241 9.15 16.01 -11.14
N LYS A 242 8.16 16.63 -11.75
CA LYS A 242 8.28 17.81 -12.60
C LYS A 242 7.84 19.04 -11.83
N SER A 243 8.29 20.21 -12.26
CA SER A 243 7.86 21.48 -11.65
C SER A 243 6.34 21.62 -11.67
N GLY A 244 5.78 22.11 -10.58
CA GLY A 244 4.33 22.31 -10.42
C GLY A 244 3.92 22.41 -8.95
N THR A 245 2.62 22.52 -8.73
CA THR A 245 2.03 22.64 -7.38
C THR A 245 1.21 21.40 -7.07
N ILE A 246 1.47 20.80 -5.91
CA ILE A 246 0.65 19.71 -5.32
C ILE A 246 -0.05 20.27 -4.10
N THR A 247 -1.36 20.06 -3.99
CA THR A 247 -2.15 20.54 -2.87
C THR A 247 -2.79 19.39 -2.10
N TYR A 248 -2.65 19.43 -0.77
CA TYR A 248 -3.32 18.53 0.18
C TYR A 248 -4.29 19.33 1.03
N ARG A 249 -5.55 18.84 1.10
CA ARG A 249 -6.65 19.45 1.86
C ARG A 249 -7.21 18.47 2.86
#